data_a8c352db08df3785ac5d86c4955a0f5a
#
_entry.id   a8c352db08df3785ac5d86c4955a0f5a
#
_cell.length_a   1.000
_cell.length_b   1.000
_cell.length_c   1.000
_cell.angle_alpha   90.00
_cell.angle_beta   90.00
_cell.angle_gamma   90.00
#
_symmetry.space_group_name_H-M   'P 1'
#
loop_
_entity.id
_entity.type
_entity.pdbx_description
1 polymer ?
#
loop_
_entity_poly.entity_id
_entity_poly.type
_entity_poly.pdbx_seq_one_letter_code
_entity_poly.pdbx_strand_id
1 'polypeptide(L)'
;MTRAAAKNFPDVVIVVDPADYETVGEMISNGDVTMAQRRKLAAKAFQHVASYDTLISAYLREPEVAESDDKSALFPEELTFAWNRVMIPRYGENPHQAGGVYVTPGGSGGIVNAKQLHGIDMSYLNYFDADAAWVAANSFPASDKHCVSVVKHANPCGLALDDDQATAYRKAYEGDTISAFGGIVGFNQTLTAETADAMRGVLYDVIAAPGYEPEALEILSKRKRTRVLEVQPSKSPLLTARNVTGGALIQEPDNIIESAADWKIVTKKQPTDQQLVDMEFAWKACQLVHSNAIVFAKDNMLRGMGAGQPNRAISVYLAGRAAGDEAQGCVMASDAFFPFPDGIENAAKAGAVAIAQPGGSVKDQEVIDAANELGLVMLFTGTRHFYH
;
A
#
# COMPACT_ATOMS: atom_id res chain seq x y z
N MET A 1 25.38 31.20 6.65
CA MET A 1 26.79 30.88 7.00
C MET A 1 27.20 29.51 6.47
N THR A 2 26.50 28.42 6.71
CA THR A 2 26.86 27.06 6.29
C THR A 2 27.19 26.92 4.79
N ARG A 3 26.35 27.47 3.90
CA ARG A 3 26.58 27.43 2.44
C ARG A 3 27.85 28.19 2.02
N ALA A 4 28.14 29.32 2.67
CA ALA A 4 29.37 30.13 2.38
C ALA A 4 30.62 29.36 2.82
N ALA A 5 30.62 28.75 4.00
CA ALA A 5 31.69 27.87 4.48
C ALA A 5 31.91 26.67 3.56
N ALA A 6 30.83 25.99 3.18
CA ALA A 6 30.89 24.84 2.27
C ALA A 6 31.41 25.18 0.86
N LYS A 7 31.12 26.37 0.33
CA LYS A 7 31.71 26.87 -0.93
C LYS A 7 33.22 27.08 -0.83
N ASN A 8 33.70 27.44 0.35
CA ASN A 8 35.13 27.69 0.64
C ASN A 8 35.84 26.42 1.18
N PHE A 9 35.37 25.24 0.85
CA PHE A 9 35.94 23.98 1.32
C PHE A 9 37.45 23.79 1.06
N PRO A 10 38.09 24.42 0.08
CA PRO A 10 39.56 24.36 -0.04
C PRO A 10 40.28 24.86 1.21
N ASP A 11 39.73 25.88 1.86
CA ASP A 11 40.35 26.55 3.01
C ASP A 11 39.56 26.34 4.31
N VAL A 12 38.32 25.84 4.24
CA VAL A 12 37.41 25.69 5.39
C VAL A 12 36.98 24.24 5.57
N VAL A 13 37.07 23.74 6.80
CA VAL A 13 36.45 22.49 7.22
C VAL A 13 35.07 22.83 7.78
N ILE A 14 34.00 22.41 7.10
CA ILE A 14 32.62 22.59 7.55
C ILE A 14 32.08 21.28 8.09
N VAL A 15 31.54 21.27 9.31
CA VAL A 15 30.93 20.12 9.94
C VAL A 15 29.49 20.48 10.34
N VAL A 16 28.51 19.77 9.82
CA VAL A 16 27.08 20.01 10.04
C VAL A 16 26.40 18.90 10.82
N ASP A 17 27.10 17.82 11.07
CA ASP A 17 26.58 16.64 11.77
C ASP A 17 27.46 16.34 12.99
N PRO A 18 26.91 16.32 14.22
CA PRO A 18 27.65 15.96 15.41
C PRO A 18 28.34 14.61 15.35
N ALA A 19 27.80 13.66 14.59
CA ALA A 19 28.38 12.35 14.38
C ALA A 19 29.76 12.39 13.68
N ASP A 20 30.08 13.47 12.99
CA ASP A 20 31.37 13.65 12.31
C ASP A 20 32.45 14.26 13.23
N TYR A 21 32.11 14.77 14.44
CA TYR A 21 33.03 15.54 15.28
C TYR A 21 34.27 14.73 15.68
N GLU A 22 34.09 13.49 16.13
CA GLU A 22 35.20 12.64 16.53
C GLU A 22 36.15 12.36 15.37
N THR A 23 35.60 11.90 14.24
CA THR A 23 36.38 11.63 13.02
C THR A 23 37.13 12.84 12.50
N VAL A 24 36.49 14.01 12.49
CA VAL A 24 37.15 15.26 12.04
C VAL A 24 38.21 15.72 13.05
N GLY A 25 37.94 15.55 14.36
CA GLY A 25 38.92 15.81 15.43
C GLY A 25 40.19 14.95 15.28
N GLU A 26 40.04 13.67 14.98
CA GLU A 26 41.15 12.77 14.70
C GLU A 26 41.93 13.17 13.44
N MET A 27 41.26 13.56 12.35
CA MET A 27 41.93 14.05 11.13
C MET A 27 42.79 15.27 11.42
N ILE A 28 42.27 16.24 12.17
CA ILE A 28 43.02 17.46 12.56
C ILE A 28 44.21 17.10 13.45
N SER A 29 44.05 16.22 14.42
CA SER A 29 45.09 15.76 15.34
C SER A 29 46.24 15.03 14.62
N ASN A 30 45.94 14.36 13.51
CA ASN A 30 46.89 13.59 12.70
C ASN A 30 47.55 14.42 11.58
N GLY A 31 47.35 15.72 11.57
CA GLY A 31 48.05 16.66 10.69
C GLY A 31 47.18 17.63 9.92
N ASP A 32 46.20 17.18 9.14
CA ASP A 32 45.22 18.05 8.47
C ASP A 32 44.07 17.24 7.86
N VAL A 33 42.98 17.92 7.54
CA VAL A 33 41.87 17.39 6.76
C VAL A 33 42.21 17.55 5.28
N THR A 34 42.36 16.44 4.59
CA THR A 34 42.70 16.44 3.14
C THR A 34 41.64 17.13 2.28
N MET A 35 42.04 17.64 1.11
CA MET A 35 41.14 18.26 0.14
C MET A 35 39.92 17.36 -0.20
N ALA A 36 40.11 16.05 -0.34
CA ALA A 36 39.04 15.08 -0.60
C ALA A 36 38.04 14.98 0.56
N GLN A 37 38.54 14.99 1.80
CA GLN A 37 37.71 14.97 3.01
C GLN A 37 36.94 16.27 3.19
N ARG A 38 37.59 17.44 2.96
CA ARG A 38 36.93 18.76 2.98
C ARG A 38 35.80 18.82 1.94
N ARG A 39 36.02 18.32 0.72
CA ARG A 39 35.02 18.26 -0.34
C ARG A 39 33.83 17.37 0.06
N LYS A 40 34.10 16.23 0.71
CA LYS A 40 33.04 15.32 1.21
C LYS A 40 32.20 16.00 2.29
N LEU A 41 32.83 16.69 3.26
CA LEU A 41 32.13 17.45 4.31
C LEU A 41 31.30 18.59 3.72
N ALA A 42 31.85 19.33 2.74
CA ALA A 42 31.11 20.38 2.04
C ALA A 42 29.90 19.85 1.28
N ALA A 43 30.01 18.70 0.59
CA ALA A 43 28.88 18.04 -0.06
C ALA A 43 27.81 17.66 0.95
N LYS A 44 28.19 17.11 2.12
CA LYS A 44 27.27 16.79 3.22
C LYS A 44 26.58 18.05 3.75
N ALA A 45 27.31 19.16 3.88
CA ALA A 45 26.76 20.43 4.33
C ALA A 45 25.74 21.01 3.33
N PHE A 46 26.00 20.95 2.02
CA PHE A 46 25.03 21.35 1.00
C PHE A 46 23.79 20.46 1.01
N GLN A 47 23.94 19.14 1.13
CA GLN A 47 22.81 18.22 1.22
C GLN A 47 21.95 18.49 2.48
N HIS A 48 22.59 18.76 3.62
CA HIS A 48 21.90 19.13 4.87
C HIS A 48 21.05 20.39 4.70
N VAL A 49 21.62 21.44 4.11
CA VAL A 49 20.89 22.69 3.88
C VAL A 49 19.77 22.50 2.86
N ALA A 50 20.00 21.76 1.77
CA ALA A 50 18.97 21.48 0.77
C ALA A 50 17.76 20.75 1.38
N SER A 51 18.00 19.74 2.21
CA SER A 51 16.92 19.04 2.93
C SER A 51 16.18 19.96 3.90
N TYR A 52 16.92 20.80 4.62
CA TYR A 52 16.35 21.78 5.56
C TYR A 52 15.49 22.82 4.85
N ASP A 53 16.00 23.42 3.76
CA ASP A 53 15.26 24.40 2.95
C ASP A 53 14.00 23.77 2.32
N THR A 54 14.06 22.50 1.90
CA THR A 54 12.89 21.75 1.41
C THR A 54 11.79 21.65 2.47
N LEU A 55 12.16 21.30 3.72
CA LEU A 55 11.20 21.19 4.82
C LEU A 55 10.60 22.57 5.19
N ILE A 56 11.41 23.63 5.23
CA ILE A 56 10.91 24.99 5.48
C ILE A 56 9.95 25.42 4.36
N SER A 57 10.33 25.19 3.10
CA SER A 57 9.49 25.54 1.96
C SER A 57 8.13 24.81 2.01
N ALA A 58 8.10 23.53 2.38
CA ALA A 58 6.87 22.78 2.57
C ALA A 58 6.02 23.34 3.72
N TYR A 59 6.65 23.58 4.88
CA TYR A 59 5.99 24.14 6.07
C TYR A 59 5.36 25.52 5.80
N LEU A 60 6.05 26.41 5.08
CA LEU A 60 5.53 27.74 4.78
C LEU A 60 4.36 27.73 3.79
N ARG A 61 4.23 26.70 2.96
CA ARG A 61 3.09 26.51 2.04
C ARG A 61 1.89 25.82 2.69
N GLU A 62 2.06 25.14 3.83
CA GLU A 62 1.00 24.36 4.47
C GLU A 62 -0.31 25.16 4.72
N PRO A 63 -0.26 26.44 5.19
CA PRO A 63 -1.46 27.25 5.37
C PRO A 63 -2.19 27.56 4.05
N GLU A 64 -1.46 27.84 2.96
CA GLU A 64 -2.05 28.13 1.66
C GLU A 64 -2.80 26.93 1.09
N VAL A 65 -2.23 25.72 1.26
CA VAL A 65 -2.85 24.46 0.85
C VAL A 65 -4.10 24.16 1.68
N ALA A 66 -4.06 24.40 2.99
CA ALA A 66 -5.16 24.11 3.92
C ALA A 66 -6.36 25.04 3.74
N GLU A 67 -6.13 26.30 3.34
CA GLU A 67 -7.13 27.35 3.21
C GLU A 67 -7.69 27.51 1.79
N SER A 68 -7.06 26.88 0.80
CA SER A 68 -7.42 27.03 -0.61
C SER A 68 -8.33 25.93 -1.11
N ASP A 69 -9.47 26.33 -1.69
CA ASP A 69 -10.32 25.44 -2.51
C ASP A 69 -9.67 25.13 -3.87
N ASP A 70 -8.61 25.85 -4.25
CA ASP A 70 -7.86 25.65 -5.48
C ASP A 70 -6.77 24.60 -5.29
N LYS A 71 -7.00 23.42 -5.83
CA LYS A 71 -6.03 22.31 -5.80
C LYS A 71 -4.68 22.64 -6.46
N SER A 72 -4.59 23.72 -7.24
CA SER A 72 -3.30 24.16 -7.82
C SER A 72 -2.28 24.54 -6.75
N ALA A 73 -2.71 24.96 -5.56
CA ALA A 73 -1.85 25.25 -4.41
C ALA A 73 -1.01 24.03 -3.96
N LEU A 74 -1.48 22.81 -4.24
CA LEU A 74 -0.75 21.57 -3.99
C LEU A 74 0.48 21.40 -4.91
N PHE A 75 0.49 22.07 -6.09
CA PHE A 75 1.48 21.86 -7.16
C PHE A 75 2.25 23.13 -7.44
N PRO A 76 3.24 23.50 -6.58
CA PRO A 76 4.05 24.69 -6.79
C PRO A 76 4.89 24.56 -8.07
N GLU A 77 5.33 25.70 -8.64
CA GLU A 77 6.20 25.73 -9.84
C GLU A 77 7.50 24.93 -9.63
N GLU A 78 8.06 24.97 -8.41
CA GLU A 78 9.24 24.20 -8.02
C GLU A 78 8.88 23.26 -6.85
N LEU A 79 8.99 21.95 -7.08
CA LEU A 79 8.69 20.92 -6.08
C LEU A 79 9.97 20.17 -5.70
N THR A 80 10.20 20.04 -4.40
CA THR A 80 11.32 19.29 -3.85
C THR A 80 10.84 18.27 -2.84
N PHE A 81 11.52 17.10 -2.80
CA PHE A 81 11.35 16.08 -1.79
C PHE A 81 12.65 15.87 -1.02
N ALA A 82 12.56 15.74 0.30
CA ALA A 82 13.69 15.42 1.16
C ALA A 82 13.52 14.02 1.73
N TRP A 83 14.55 13.19 1.59
CA TRP A 83 14.58 11.85 2.17
C TRP A 83 15.95 11.57 2.80
N ASN A 84 15.92 10.94 3.98
CA ASN A 84 17.11 10.46 4.65
C ASN A 84 17.26 8.96 4.43
N ARG A 85 18.45 8.51 4.00
CA ARG A 85 18.72 7.09 3.82
C ARG A 85 18.77 6.37 5.16
N VAL A 86 17.96 5.33 5.31
CA VAL A 86 17.92 4.44 6.48
C VAL A 86 18.90 3.29 6.31
N MET A 87 18.87 2.64 5.14
CA MET A 87 19.74 1.50 4.85
C MET A 87 19.99 1.30 3.35
N ILE A 88 20.98 0.49 3.06
CA ILE A 88 21.26 -0.04 1.73
C ILE A 88 20.94 -1.55 1.80
N PRO A 89 19.86 -2.04 1.18
CA PRO A 89 19.59 -3.46 1.11
C PRO A 89 20.63 -4.17 0.23
N ARG A 90 20.65 -5.49 0.29
CA ARG A 90 21.62 -6.30 -0.48
C ARG A 90 21.56 -6.01 -1.98
N TYR A 91 20.38 -5.72 -2.52
CA TYR A 91 20.10 -5.29 -3.90
C TYR A 91 18.70 -4.64 -3.95
N GLY A 92 18.34 -4.05 -5.08
CA GLY A 92 17.01 -3.51 -5.36
C GLY A 92 15.98 -4.60 -5.65
N GLU A 93 15.14 -4.42 -6.66
CA GLU A 93 14.21 -5.47 -7.10
C GLU A 93 14.95 -6.71 -7.60
N ASN A 94 16.01 -6.50 -8.36
CA ASN A 94 16.78 -7.58 -8.96
C ASN A 94 18.23 -7.58 -8.43
N PRO A 95 18.91 -8.75 -8.40
CA PRO A 95 20.25 -8.88 -7.83
C PRO A 95 21.33 -7.97 -8.44
N HIS A 96 21.15 -7.52 -9.67
CA HIS A 96 22.07 -6.61 -10.37
C HIS A 96 21.77 -5.13 -10.13
N GLN A 97 20.68 -4.80 -9.46
CA GLN A 97 20.27 -3.42 -9.17
C GLN A 97 20.69 -3.02 -7.76
N ALA A 98 21.38 -1.88 -7.63
CA ALA A 98 21.60 -1.29 -6.32
C ALA A 98 20.28 -0.66 -5.80
N GLY A 99 20.04 -0.77 -4.51
CA GLY A 99 18.85 -0.22 -3.87
C GLY A 99 19.19 0.64 -2.65
N GLY A 100 18.24 1.42 -2.18
CA GLY A 100 18.31 2.20 -0.95
C GLY A 100 16.94 2.37 -0.35
N VAL A 101 16.84 2.35 0.98
CA VAL A 101 15.62 2.62 1.74
C VAL A 101 15.75 3.99 2.37
N TYR A 102 14.74 4.81 2.21
CA TYR A 102 14.74 6.20 2.66
C TYR A 102 13.48 6.50 3.48
N VAL A 103 13.63 7.41 4.43
CA VAL A 103 12.54 7.92 5.27
C VAL A 103 12.36 9.42 5.05
N THR A 104 11.14 9.90 5.17
CA THR A 104 10.86 11.34 5.21
C THR A 104 11.37 11.92 6.53
N PRO A 105 12.19 13.01 6.52
CA PRO A 105 12.69 13.64 7.73
C PRO A 105 11.55 14.05 8.67
N GLY A 106 11.65 13.67 9.95
CA GLY A 106 10.60 13.94 10.94
C GLY A 106 9.33 13.10 10.80
N GLY A 107 9.25 12.23 9.78
CA GLY A 107 8.17 11.26 9.63
C GLY A 107 8.20 10.18 10.70
N SER A 108 7.04 9.65 11.04
CA SER A 108 6.87 8.57 12.01
C SER A 108 5.85 7.56 11.51
N GLY A 109 5.95 6.32 11.99
CA GLY A 109 5.08 5.23 11.55
C GLY A 109 5.37 4.74 10.13
N GLY A 110 4.52 3.87 9.62
CA GLY A 110 4.70 3.19 8.34
C GLY A 110 5.83 2.16 8.34
N ILE A 111 5.94 1.43 7.25
CA ILE A 111 6.85 0.27 7.15
C ILE A 111 8.33 0.66 7.25
N VAL A 112 8.73 1.81 6.71
CA VAL A 112 10.14 2.24 6.74
C VAL A 112 10.60 2.59 8.17
N ASN A 113 9.70 3.06 9.02
CA ASN A 113 9.97 3.37 10.43
C ASN A 113 9.61 2.21 11.37
N ALA A 114 9.18 1.07 10.85
CA ALA A 114 8.79 -0.08 11.66
C ALA A 114 9.96 -0.62 12.49
N LYS A 115 9.65 -1.05 13.71
CA LYS A 115 10.61 -1.73 14.55
C LYS A 115 10.62 -3.22 14.20
N GLN A 116 11.74 -3.71 13.68
CA GLN A 116 11.91 -5.14 13.47
C GLN A 116 12.22 -5.83 14.80
N LEU A 117 11.28 -6.68 15.26
CA LEU A 117 11.37 -7.40 16.53
C LEU A 117 12.11 -8.74 16.40
N HIS A 118 12.04 -9.35 15.20
CA HIS A 118 12.64 -10.66 14.94
C HIS A 118 12.96 -10.86 13.44
N GLY A 119 13.80 -11.85 13.16
CA GLY A 119 14.09 -12.35 11.81
C GLY A 119 15.38 -11.80 11.20
N ILE A 120 15.60 -12.14 9.94
CA ILE A 120 16.76 -11.68 9.15
C ILE A 120 16.47 -10.29 8.55
N ASP A 121 17.52 -9.64 8.01
CA ASP A 121 17.39 -8.30 7.39
C ASP A 121 16.30 -8.26 6.32
N MET A 122 15.64 -7.10 6.22
CA MET A 122 14.66 -6.80 5.19
C MET A 122 15.35 -6.62 3.82
N SER A 123 14.76 -7.16 2.77
CA SER A 123 15.14 -6.85 1.38
C SER A 123 14.30 -5.69 0.85
N TYR A 124 14.69 -5.13 -0.31
CA TYR A 124 13.93 -4.11 -1.02
C TYR A 124 12.46 -4.54 -1.25
N LEU A 125 12.25 -5.74 -1.77
CA LEU A 125 10.90 -6.28 -2.02
C LEU A 125 10.13 -6.56 -0.73
N ASN A 126 10.81 -6.90 0.38
CA ASN A 126 10.10 -7.06 1.65
C ASN A 126 9.50 -5.74 2.14
N TYR A 127 10.18 -4.60 1.96
CA TYR A 127 9.60 -3.29 2.27
C TYR A 127 8.40 -2.99 1.38
N PHE A 128 8.52 -3.24 0.08
CA PHE A 128 7.47 -2.97 -0.90
C PHE A 128 6.20 -3.79 -0.63
N ASP A 129 6.36 -5.11 -0.47
CA ASP A 129 5.22 -6.00 -0.20
C ASP A 129 4.65 -5.83 1.22
N ALA A 130 5.50 -5.49 2.21
CA ALA A 130 5.05 -5.22 3.57
C ALA A 130 4.21 -3.93 3.65
N ASP A 131 4.55 -2.90 2.87
CA ASP A 131 3.76 -1.69 2.77
C ASP A 131 2.38 -1.99 2.17
N ALA A 132 2.32 -2.75 1.08
CA ALA A 132 1.07 -3.18 0.48
C ALA A 132 0.20 -3.99 1.47
N ALA A 133 0.81 -4.90 2.26
CA ALA A 133 0.10 -5.67 3.26
C ALA A 133 -0.41 -4.80 4.42
N TRP A 134 0.41 -3.86 4.89
CA TRP A 134 0.03 -2.91 5.94
C TRP A 134 -1.11 -2.01 5.48
N VAL A 135 -1.00 -1.43 4.29
CA VAL A 135 -2.05 -0.58 3.69
C VAL A 135 -3.35 -1.38 3.54
N ALA A 136 -3.30 -2.59 2.99
CA ALA A 136 -4.48 -3.44 2.81
C ALA A 136 -5.18 -3.77 4.14
N ALA A 137 -4.42 -4.16 5.18
CA ALA A 137 -4.97 -4.44 6.49
C ALA A 137 -5.61 -3.22 7.16
N ASN A 138 -5.14 -2.02 6.86
CA ASN A 138 -5.63 -0.76 7.43
C ASN A 138 -6.59 0.03 6.53
N SER A 139 -7.08 -0.58 5.44
CA SER A 139 -7.98 0.07 4.47
C SER A 139 -9.44 0.15 4.90
N PHE A 140 -9.79 -0.38 6.08
CA PHE A 140 -11.16 -0.41 6.61
C PHE A 140 -11.27 0.37 7.95
N PRO A 141 -10.99 1.69 7.95
CA PRO A 141 -10.87 2.46 9.20
C PRO A 141 -12.20 2.64 9.96
N ALA A 142 -13.33 2.50 9.27
CA ALA A 142 -14.65 2.59 9.89
C ALA A 142 -15.13 1.26 10.49
N SER A 143 -14.36 0.17 10.31
CA SER A 143 -14.71 -1.15 10.85
C SER A 143 -13.97 -1.40 12.16
N ASP A 144 -14.71 -1.80 13.20
CA ASP A 144 -14.13 -2.28 14.47
C ASP A 144 -13.59 -3.72 14.36
N LYS A 145 -13.77 -4.36 13.20
CA LYS A 145 -13.37 -5.76 12.97
C LYS A 145 -11.87 -5.91 12.80
N HIS A 146 -11.38 -7.10 13.07
CA HIS A 146 -10.04 -7.51 12.71
C HIS A 146 -9.94 -7.64 11.19
N CYS A 147 -8.99 -6.90 10.60
CA CYS A 147 -8.64 -7.02 9.19
C CYS A 147 -7.29 -7.72 9.05
N VAL A 148 -7.26 -8.76 8.23
CA VAL A 148 -6.03 -9.49 7.90
C VAL A 148 -5.85 -9.51 6.39
N SER A 149 -4.68 -9.11 5.94
CA SER A 149 -4.26 -9.16 4.54
C SER A 149 -3.13 -10.18 4.36
N VAL A 150 -3.17 -10.93 3.28
CA VAL A 150 -2.05 -11.75 2.78
C VAL A 150 -1.68 -11.21 1.41
N VAL A 151 -0.44 -10.73 1.28
CA VAL A 151 0.03 -10.05 0.08
C VAL A 151 1.19 -10.81 -0.54
N LYS A 152 1.21 -10.86 -1.86
CA LYS A 152 2.33 -11.34 -2.64
C LYS A 152 2.48 -10.52 -3.91
N HIS A 153 3.70 -10.00 -4.15
CA HIS A 153 3.98 -9.12 -5.29
C HIS A 153 3.04 -7.91 -5.33
N ALA A 154 2.91 -7.25 -4.17
CA ALA A 154 2.06 -6.08 -3.92
C ALA A 154 0.56 -6.25 -4.24
N ASN A 155 0.07 -7.46 -4.46
CA ASN A 155 -1.35 -7.74 -4.62
C ASN A 155 -1.89 -8.55 -3.45
N PRO A 156 -3.09 -8.24 -2.93
CA PRO A 156 -3.72 -9.01 -1.88
C PRO A 156 -4.24 -10.34 -2.43
N CYS A 157 -3.50 -11.43 -2.23
CA CYS A 157 -3.99 -12.78 -2.55
C CYS A 157 -4.98 -13.30 -1.50
N GLY A 158 -5.03 -12.67 -0.32
CA GLY A 158 -6.02 -12.88 0.71
C GLY A 158 -6.32 -11.60 1.46
N LEU A 159 -7.58 -11.36 1.77
CA LEU A 159 -8.04 -10.22 2.57
C LEU A 159 -9.35 -10.60 3.23
N ALA A 160 -9.48 -10.37 4.52
CA ALA A 160 -10.72 -10.68 5.23
C ALA A 160 -10.93 -9.80 6.45
N LEU A 161 -12.21 -9.61 6.79
CA LEU A 161 -12.68 -8.99 8.03
C LEU A 161 -13.45 -10.00 8.85
N ASP A 162 -13.20 -10.05 10.17
CA ASP A 162 -13.98 -10.85 11.12
C ASP A 162 -13.94 -10.23 12.52
N ASP A 163 -14.91 -10.59 13.37
CA ASP A 163 -14.92 -10.17 14.76
C ASP A 163 -13.86 -10.91 15.60
N ASP A 164 -13.40 -12.08 15.13
CA ASP A 164 -12.31 -12.86 15.71
C ASP A 164 -11.08 -12.81 14.80
N GLN A 165 -9.91 -12.44 15.37
CA GLN A 165 -8.68 -12.24 14.60
C GLN A 165 -8.15 -13.55 13.99
N ALA A 166 -8.22 -14.67 14.71
CA ALA A 166 -7.76 -15.95 14.19
C ALA A 166 -8.65 -16.43 13.04
N THR A 167 -9.96 -16.14 13.10
CA THR A 167 -10.90 -16.40 12.02
C THR A 167 -10.64 -15.48 10.82
N ALA A 168 -10.41 -14.18 11.03
CA ALA A 168 -10.01 -13.26 9.96
C ALA A 168 -8.74 -13.75 9.24
N TYR A 169 -7.75 -14.22 10.01
CA TYR A 169 -6.53 -14.80 9.44
C TYR A 169 -6.82 -16.05 8.60
N ARG A 170 -7.62 -17.01 9.12
CA ARG A 170 -7.96 -18.24 8.38
C ARG A 170 -8.66 -17.92 7.07
N LYS A 171 -9.66 -17.02 7.10
CA LYS A 171 -10.35 -16.52 5.91
C LYS A 171 -9.38 -15.89 4.91
N ALA A 172 -8.49 -14.97 5.35
CA ALA A 172 -7.51 -14.36 4.47
C ALA A 172 -6.55 -15.40 3.86
N TYR A 173 -6.11 -16.38 4.63
CA TYR A 173 -5.26 -17.47 4.14
C TYR A 173 -6.00 -18.37 3.13
N GLU A 174 -7.25 -18.70 3.39
CA GLU A 174 -8.09 -19.56 2.53
C GLU A 174 -8.43 -18.91 1.18
N GLY A 175 -8.32 -17.58 1.05
CA GLY A 175 -8.51 -16.86 -0.21
C GLY A 175 -7.59 -17.36 -1.34
N ASP A 176 -6.33 -17.67 -1.02
CA ASP A 176 -5.38 -18.33 -1.93
C ASP A 176 -4.24 -18.97 -1.12
N THR A 177 -4.44 -20.21 -0.72
CA THR A 177 -3.48 -20.98 0.08
C THR A 177 -2.16 -21.25 -0.63
N ILE A 178 -2.16 -21.24 -1.97
CA ILE A 178 -0.97 -21.49 -2.80
C ILE A 178 -0.10 -20.24 -2.82
N SER A 179 -0.68 -19.09 -3.13
CA SER A 179 0.05 -17.82 -3.21
C SER A 179 0.49 -17.31 -1.83
N ALA A 180 -0.23 -17.64 -0.77
CA ALA A 180 0.09 -17.25 0.61
C ALA A 180 1.47 -17.75 1.07
N PHE A 181 1.96 -18.87 0.52
CA PHE A 181 3.28 -19.39 0.86
C PHE A 181 4.40 -18.43 0.42
N GLY A 182 5.23 -17.99 1.38
CA GLY A 182 6.27 -16.99 1.16
C GLY A 182 5.73 -15.57 0.96
N GLY A 183 4.42 -15.35 1.23
CA GLY A 183 3.80 -14.04 1.21
C GLY A 183 4.09 -13.22 2.48
N ILE A 184 3.44 -12.08 2.57
CA ILE A 184 3.51 -11.15 3.68
C ILE A 184 2.12 -10.98 4.29
N VAL A 185 2.06 -10.96 5.63
CA VAL A 185 0.79 -10.81 6.35
C VAL A 185 0.75 -9.48 7.08
N GLY A 186 -0.31 -8.71 6.87
CA GLY A 186 -0.62 -7.48 7.58
C GLY A 186 -1.82 -7.66 8.52
N PHE A 187 -1.76 -7.01 9.67
CA PHE A 187 -2.82 -6.97 10.69
C PHE A 187 -3.11 -5.51 11.06
N ASN A 188 -4.39 -5.15 11.21
CA ASN A 188 -4.80 -3.81 11.67
C ASN A 188 -4.78 -3.65 13.20
N GLN A 189 -4.71 -4.74 13.95
CA GLN A 189 -4.72 -4.74 15.41
C GLN A 189 -3.59 -5.61 15.97
N THR A 190 -3.31 -5.48 17.29
CA THR A 190 -2.31 -6.29 18.00
C THR A 190 -2.50 -7.77 17.73
N LEU A 191 -1.44 -8.45 17.28
CA LEU A 191 -1.49 -9.87 16.94
C LEU A 191 -1.53 -10.73 18.20
N THR A 192 -2.58 -11.56 18.30
CA THR A 192 -2.84 -12.41 19.46
C THR A 192 -2.06 -13.73 19.39
N ALA A 193 -1.87 -14.37 20.55
CA ALA A 193 -1.23 -15.70 20.64
C ALA A 193 -2.02 -16.76 19.85
N GLU A 194 -3.35 -16.72 19.91
CA GLU A 194 -4.22 -17.63 19.15
C GLU A 194 -4.01 -17.51 17.65
N THR A 195 -3.96 -16.25 17.16
CA THR A 195 -3.70 -16.00 15.73
C THR A 195 -2.30 -16.47 15.33
N ALA A 196 -1.27 -16.21 16.16
CA ALA A 196 0.09 -16.69 15.91
C ALA A 196 0.15 -18.23 15.86
N ASP A 197 -0.65 -18.90 16.67
CA ASP A 197 -0.76 -20.37 16.66
C ASP A 197 -1.47 -20.87 15.39
N ALA A 198 -2.55 -20.20 14.97
CA ALA A 198 -3.25 -20.50 13.71
C ALA A 198 -2.35 -20.35 12.46
N MET A 199 -1.31 -19.51 12.53
CA MET A 199 -0.33 -19.32 11.45
C MET A 199 0.68 -20.47 11.33
N ARG A 200 0.71 -21.45 12.25
CA ARG A 200 1.67 -22.57 12.21
C ARG A 200 1.60 -23.35 10.91
N GLY A 201 2.73 -23.79 10.41
CA GLY A 201 2.83 -24.58 9.17
C GLY A 201 2.87 -23.77 7.87
N VAL A 202 2.54 -22.48 7.90
CA VAL A 202 2.63 -21.61 6.73
C VAL A 202 3.89 -20.74 6.82
N LEU A 203 4.70 -20.70 5.76
CA LEU A 203 5.86 -19.84 5.67
C LEU A 203 5.44 -18.44 5.23
N TYR A 204 5.82 -17.43 6.01
CA TYR A 204 5.69 -16.01 5.65
C TYR A 204 7.04 -15.34 5.71
N ASP A 205 7.30 -14.44 4.77
CA ASP A 205 8.55 -13.66 4.73
C ASP A 205 8.52 -12.50 5.72
N VAL A 206 7.37 -11.82 5.86
CA VAL A 206 7.17 -10.71 6.80
C VAL A 206 5.80 -10.84 7.46
N ILE A 207 5.72 -10.47 8.73
CA ILE A 207 4.48 -10.30 9.48
C ILE A 207 4.51 -8.88 10.05
N ALA A 208 3.49 -8.07 9.74
CA ALA A 208 3.38 -6.67 10.14
C ALA A 208 2.11 -6.44 10.96
N ALA A 209 2.25 -5.91 12.17
CA ALA A 209 1.14 -5.59 13.07
C ALA A 209 1.46 -4.36 13.92
N PRO A 210 0.45 -3.64 14.47
CA PRO A 210 0.71 -2.49 15.34
C PRO A 210 1.30 -2.87 16.71
N GLY A 211 1.22 -4.14 17.07
CA GLY A 211 1.76 -4.72 18.30
C GLY A 211 1.61 -6.23 18.31
N TYR A 212 2.12 -6.87 19.34
CA TYR A 212 2.09 -8.33 19.52
C TYR A 212 1.90 -8.66 20.99
N GLU A 213 1.05 -9.65 21.29
CA GLU A 213 1.05 -10.25 22.62
C GLU A 213 2.41 -10.95 22.88
N PRO A 214 2.90 -10.98 24.14
CA PRO A 214 4.18 -11.62 24.45
C PRO A 214 4.26 -13.07 23.97
N GLU A 215 3.20 -13.84 24.18
CA GLU A 215 3.10 -15.24 23.77
C GLU A 215 3.08 -15.39 22.24
N ALA A 216 2.48 -14.43 21.52
CA ALA A 216 2.53 -14.40 20.06
C ALA A 216 3.97 -14.23 19.56
N LEU A 217 4.74 -13.31 20.16
CA LEU A 217 6.17 -13.14 19.85
C LEU A 217 6.98 -14.40 20.12
N GLU A 218 6.72 -15.11 21.23
CA GLU A 218 7.36 -16.39 21.52
C GLU A 218 7.10 -17.44 20.45
N ILE A 219 5.87 -17.51 19.93
CA ILE A 219 5.50 -18.42 18.84
C ILE A 219 6.21 -18.03 17.54
N LEU A 220 6.17 -16.74 17.18
CA LEU A 220 6.71 -16.24 15.93
C LEU A 220 8.25 -16.24 15.89
N SER A 221 8.91 -16.04 17.04
CA SER A 221 10.39 -16.06 17.15
C SER A 221 11.01 -17.43 16.87
N LYS A 222 10.23 -18.50 16.89
CA LYS A 222 10.68 -19.83 16.43
C LYS A 222 10.91 -19.91 14.92
N ARG A 223 10.43 -18.93 14.16
CA ARG A 223 10.57 -18.83 12.70
C ARG A 223 11.83 -18.06 12.34
N LYS A 224 12.97 -18.71 12.27
CA LYS A 224 14.31 -18.09 12.13
C LYS A 224 14.45 -17.05 11.03
N ARG A 225 13.67 -17.11 9.94
CA ARG A 225 13.82 -16.24 8.77
C ARG A 225 12.69 -15.22 8.61
N THR A 226 11.54 -15.43 9.21
CA THR A 226 10.39 -14.52 9.14
C THR A 226 10.70 -13.22 9.89
N ARG A 227 10.51 -12.08 9.22
CA ARG A 227 10.65 -10.76 9.84
C ARG A 227 9.34 -10.43 10.55
N VAL A 228 9.43 -10.01 11.79
CA VAL A 228 8.30 -9.57 12.59
C VAL A 228 8.45 -8.08 12.82
N LEU A 229 7.50 -7.30 12.29
CA LEU A 229 7.54 -5.84 12.28
C LEU A 229 6.44 -5.26 13.18
N GLU A 230 6.82 -4.45 14.14
CA GLU A 230 5.90 -3.58 14.87
C GLU A 230 5.79 -2.27 14.11
N VAL A 231 4.59 -2.00 13.58
CA VAL A 231 4.32 -0.89 12.66
C VAL A 231 3.32 0.06 13.31
N GLN A 232 3.69 1.33 13.44
CA GLN A 232 2.76 2.34 13.92
C GLN A 232 2.06 3.03 12.73
N PRO A 233 0.82 3.52 12.89
CA PRO A 233 0.15 4.30 11.86
C PRO A 233 1.01 5.51 11.42
N SER A 234 0.97 5.80 10.15
CA SER A 234 1.64 6.95 9.52
C SER A 234 0.59 7.88 8.93
N LYS A 235 0.89 9.18 8.86
CA LYS A 235 0.08 10.09 8.06
C LYS A 235 0.30 9.76 6.59
N SER A 236 -0.77 9.73 5.80
CA SER A 236 -0.66 9.66 4.35
C SER A 236 0.17 10.84 3.82
N PRO A 237 1.03 10.61 2.82
CA PRO A 237 1.72 11.72 2.17
C PRO A 237 0.68 12.64 1.51
N LEU A 238 0.98 13.95 1.49
CA LEU A 238 0.12 14.91 0.79
C LEU A 238 0.15 14.67 -0.72
N LEU A 239 1.30 14.28 -1.25
CA LEU A 239 1.53 14.00 -2.67
C LEU A 239 2.30 12.69 -2.85
N THR A 240 1.97 11.96 -3.90
CA THR A 240 2.71 10.81 -4.38
C THR A 240 3.41 11.12 -5.70
N ALA A 241 4.58 10.52 -5.92
CA ALA A 241 5.40 10.74 -7.10
C ALA A 241 5.67 9.43 -7.83
N ARG A 242 5.53 9.44 -9.16
CA ARG A 242 5.90 8.34 -10.05
C ARG A 242 6.92 8.83 -11.06
N ASN A 243 8.07 8.18 -11.12
CA ASN A 243 9.08 8.49 -12.10
C ASN A 243 8.62 8.10 -13.51
N VAL A 244 8.81 9.01 -14.46
CA VAL A 244 8.63 8.78 -15.89
C VAL A 244 9.85 9.29 -16.64
N THR A 245 10.03 8.88 -17.89
CA THR A 245 11.16 9.36 -18.71
C THR A 245 11.13 10.87 -18.82
N GLY A 246 12.18 11.52 -18.33
CA GLY A 246 12.35 12.98 -18.36
C GLY A 246 11.77 13.73 -17.16
N GLY A 247 11.11 13.03 -16.20
CA GLY A 247 10.52 13.71 -15.05
C GLY A 247 9.72 12.82 -14.12
N ALA A 248 8.68 13.39 -13.52
CA ALA A 248 7.78 12.68 -12.61
C ALA A 248 6.33 13.13 -12.82
N LEU A 249 5.40 12.23 -12.56
CA LEU A 249 3.98 12.53 -12.36
C LEU A 249 3.73 12.65 -10.86
N ILE A 250 3.06 13.71 -10.47
CA ILE A 250 2.73 14.01 -9.07
C ILE A 250 1.22 14.08 -8.94
N GLN A 251 0.67 13.45 -7.90
CA GLN A 251 -0.77 13.45 -7.61
C GLN A 251 -1.04 13.34 -6.11
N GLU A 252 -2.27 13.63 -5.72
CA GLU A 252 -2.78 13.24 -4.39
C GLU A 252 -2.91 11.71 -4.32
N PRO A 253 -2.74 11.09 -3.14
CA PRO A 253 -3.10 9.70 -2.96
C PRO A 253 -4.61 9.50 -3.05
N ASP A 254 -5.06 8.34 -3.49
CA ASP A 254 -6.48 7.97 -3.55
C ASP A 254 -6.99 7.58 -2.14
N ASN A 255 -7.46 8.58 -1.40
CA ASN A 255 -7.95 8.46 -0.02
C ASN A 255 -9.48 8.57 0.10
N ILE A 256 -10.22 8.41 -1.00
CA ILE A 256 -11.68 8.52 -0.98
C ILE A 256 -12.26 7.34 -0.19
N ILE A 257 -13.12 7.67 0.79
CA ILE A 257 -13.91 6.70 1.55
C ILE A 257 -15.34 6.81 1.05
N GLU A 258 -15.88 5.70 0.56
CA GLU A 258 -17.23 5.60 0.03
C GLU A 258 -18.04 4.60 0.86
N SER A 259 -19.35 4.78 0.87
CA SER A 259 -20.29 3.83 1.46
C SER A 259 -21.26 3.32 0.41
N ALA A 260 -21.57 2.03 0.47
CA ALA A 260 -22.56 1.42 -0.42
C ALA A 260 -23.97 2.05 -0.26
N ALA A 261 -24.23 2.74 0.84
CA ALA A 261 -25.48 3.49 1.04
C ALA A 261 -25.67 4.67 0.07
N ASP A 262 -24.55 5.22 -0.44
CA ASP A 262 -24.55 6.37 -1.36
C ASP A 262 -24.57 5.93 -2.83
N TRP A 263 -24.44 4.64 -3.11
CA TRP A 263 -24.35 4.12 -4.47
C TRP A 263 -25.71 4.01 -5.14
N LYS A 264 -25.73 4.23 -6.44
CA LYS A 264 -26.95 4.17 -7.22
C LYS A 264 -27.28 2.75 -7.68
N ILE A 265 -28.38 2.17 -7.20
CA ILE A 265 -28.90 0.92 -7.73
C ILE A 265 -29.46 1.18 -9.15
N VAL A 266 -28.92 0.46 -10.15
CA VAL A 266 -29.26 0.67 -11.57
C VAL A 266 -30.05 -0.49 -12.18
N THR A 267 -30.11 -1.64 -11.52
CA THR A 267 -30.91 -2.81 -11.94
C THR A 267 -32.27 -2.85 -11.29
N LYS A 268 -33.18 -3.67 -11.85
CA LYS A 268 -34.52 -3.92 -11.30
C LYS A 268 -34.46 -4.67 -9.97
N LYS A 269 -33.53 -5.64 -9.86
CA LYS A 269 -33.32 -6.43 -8.65
C LYS A 269 -32.59 -5.57 -7.61
N GLN A 270 -33.07 -5.61 -6.39
CA GLN A 270 -32.50 -4.88 -5.27
C GLN A 270 -31.45 -5.74 -4.54
N PRO A 271 -30.40 -5.12 -3.98
CA PRO A 271 -29.45 -5.84 -3.12
C PRO A 271 -30.09 -6.26 -1.80
N THR A 272 -29.57 -7.34 -1.21
CA THR A 272 -29.77 -7.63 0.21
C THR A 272 -28.78 -6.82 1.06
N ASP A 273 -29.04 -6.68 2.36
CA ASP A 273 -28.13 -5.99 3.29
C ASP A 273 -26.73 -6.65 3.28
N GLN A 274 -26.68 -7.99 3.25
CA GLN A 274 -25.40 -8.71 3.18
C GLN A 274 -24.66 -8.43 1.87
N GLN A 275 -25.37 -8.32 0.74
CA GLN A 275 -24.73 -7.97 -0.53
C GLN A 275 -24.17 -6.55 -0.53
N LEU A 276 -24.81 -5.60 0.15
CA LEU A 276 -24.26 -4.25 0.30
C LEU A 276 -22.95 -4.27 1.10
N VAL A 277 -22.92 -4.99 2.22
CA VAL A 277 -21.72 -5.16 3.04
C VAL A 277 -20.58 -5.82 2.24
N ASP A 278 -20.88 -6.90 1.51
CA ASP A 278 -19.88 -7.60 0.72
C ASP A 278 -19.42 -6.77 -0.49
N MET A 279 -20.30 -5.95 -1.11
CA MET A 279 -19.92 -5.05 -2.21
C MET A 279 -19.03 -3.91 -1.72
N GLU A 280 -19.27 -3.35 -0.54
CA GLU A 280 -18.41 -2.33 0.07
C GLU A 280 -17.02 -2.91 0.39
N PHE A 281 -16.97 -4.12 0.94
CA PHE A 281 -15.70 -4.85 1.12
C PHE A 281 -14.99 -5.11 -0.21
N ALA A 282 -15.70 -5.64 -1.21
CA ALA A 282 -15.14 -5.95 -2.53
C ALA A 282 -14.63 -4.69 -3.24
N TRP A 283 -15.36 -3.58 -3.13
CA TRP A 283 -14.97 -2.30 -3.69
C TRP A 283 -13.66 -1.79 -3.09
N LYS A 284 -13.57 -1.82 -1.77
CA LYS A 284 -12.36 -1.42 -1.06
C LYS A 284 -11.18 -2.35 -1.38
N ALA A 285 -11.42 -3.66 -1.45
CA ALA A 285 -10.40 -4.62 -1.87
C ALA A 285 -9.92 -4.35 -3.31
N CYS A 286 -10.85 -3.99 -4.23
CA CYS A 286 -10.55 -3.70 -5.62
C CYS A 286 -9.63 -2.48 -5.80
N GLN A 287 -9.76 -1.47 -4.93
CA GLN A 287 -8.89 -0.28 -4.88
C GLN A 287 -7.41 -0.63 -4.60
N LEU A 288 -7.16 -1.78 -4.00
CA LEU A 288 -5.82 -2.27 -3.62
C LEU A 288 -5.16 -3.15 -4.70
N VAL A 289 -5.88 -3.43 -5.78
CA VAL A 289 -5.45 -4.35 -6.85
C VAL A 289 -5.05 -3.59 -8.10
N HIS A 290 -3.95 -4.00 -8.74
CA HIS A 290 -3.49 -3.34 -9.97
C HIS A 290 -4.50 -3.45 -11.11
N SER A 291 -4.72 -2.34 -11.80
CA SER A 291 -5.67 -2.20 -12.90
C SER A 291 -5.26 -2.99 -14.17
N ASN A 292 -6.21 -3.53 -14.98
CA ASN A 292 -7.63 -3.57 -14.67
C ASN A 292 -7.89 -4.56 -13.54
N ALA A 293 -8.57 -4.10 -12.48
CA ALA A 293 -8.80 -4.88 -11.27
C ALA A 293 -10.25 -5.38 -11.18
N ILE A 294 -10.38 -6.65 -10.84
CA ILE A 294 -11.65 -7.31 -10.49
C ILE A 294 -11.47 -8.09 -9.21
N VAL A 295 -12.43 -7.96 -8.30
CA VAL A 295 -12.49 -8.69 -7.05
C VAL A 295 -13.82 -9.42 -6.92
N PHE A 296 -13.77 -10.71 -6.59
CA PHE A 296 -14.90 -11.50 -6.12
C PHE A 296 -14.82 -11.63 -4.59
N ALA A 297 -15.90 -11.31 -3.90
CA ALA A 297 -15.94 -11.36 -2.43
C ALA A 297 -17.28 -11.90 -1.92
N LYS A 298 -17.24 -12.51 -0.74
CA LYS A 298 -18.37 -13.01 -0.01
C LYS A 298 -18.03 -13.15 1.46
N ASP A 299 -18.96 -12.80 2.34
CA ASP A 299 -18.81 -12.88 3.80
C ASP A 299 -17.59 -12.11 4.33
N ASN A 300 -17.38 -10.88 3.79
CA ASN A 300 -16.21 -10.03 4.09
C ASN A 300 -14.86 -10.73 3.82
N MET A 301 -14.78 -11.53 2.78
CA MET A 301 -13.59 -12.28 2.40
C MET A 301 -13.36 -12.18 0.89
N LEU A 302 -12.12 -11.89 0.50
CA LEU A 302 -11.65 -12.00 -0.89
C LEU A 302 -11.64 -13.47 -1.31
N ARG A 303 -12.43 -13.83 -2.33
CA ARG A 303 -12.51 -15.18 -2.89
C ARG A 303 -11.70 -15.35 -4.16
N GLY A 304 -11.52 -14.28 -4.91
CA GLY A 304 -10.70 -14.30 -6.11
C GLY A 304 -10.48 -12.92 -6.67
N MET A 305 -9.36 -12.73 -7.33
CA MET A 305 -9.04 -11.47 -8.00
C MET A 305 -8.46 -11.69 -9.40
N GLY A 306 -8.69 -10.69 -10.26
CA GLY A 306 -7.98 -10.53 -11.52
C GLY A 306 -7.28 -9.18 -11.50
N ALA A 307 -5.95 -9.17 -11.63
CA ALA A 307 -5.10 -8.00 -11.49
C ALA A 307 -4.27 -7.74 -12.74
N GLY A 308 -4.02 -6.47 -13.06
CA GLY A 308 -3.02 -6.03 -14.03
C GLY A 308 -3.29 -6.45 -15.48
N GLN A 309 -4.55 -6.69 -15.86
CA GLN A 309 -4.87 -7.14 -17.21
C GLN A 309 -5.23 -5.96 -18.14
N PRO A 310 -4.69 -5.96 -19.38
CA PRO A 310 -5.09 -4.95 -20.39
C PRO A 310 -6.57 -5.02 -20.74
N ASN A 311 -7.19 -6.21 -20.66
CA ASN A 311 -8.59 -6.46 -20.96
C ASN A 311 -9.36 -6.80 -19.67
N ARG A 312 -10.40 -6.01 -19.36
CA ARG A 312 -11.21 -6.16 -18.13
C ARG A 312 -11.98 -7.48 -18.10
N ALA A 313 -12.49 -7.97 -19.23
CA ALA A 313 -13.18 -9.26 -19.28
C ALA A 313 -12.24 -10.44 -18.94
N ILE A 314 -10.95 -10.31 -19.26
CA ILE A 314 -9.92 -11.28 -18.81
C ILE A 314 -9.71 -11.20 -17.31
N SER A 315 -9.70 -9.99 -16.71
CA SER A 315 -9.64 -9.85 -15.24
C SER A 315 -10.83 -10.53 -14.57
N VAL A 316 -12.06 -10.39 -15.12
CA VAL A 316 -13.25 -11.11 -14.62
C VAL A 316 -13.05 -12.62 -14.69
N TYR A 317 -12.58 -13.12 -15.84
CA TYR A 317 -12.31 -14.55 -16.00
C TYR A 317 -11.29 -15.06 -15.00
N LEU A 318 -10.19 -14.32 -14.78
CA LEU A 318 -9.14 -14.71 -13.82
C LEU A 318 -9.66 -14.68 -12.39
N ALA A 319 -10.42 -13.65 -12.00
CA ALA A 319 -11.03 -13.56 -10.68
C ALA A 319 -11.99 -14.72 -10.41
N GLY A 320 -12.89 -15.02 -11.36
CA GLY A 320 -13.81 -16.16 -11.24
C GLY A 320 -13.08 -17.51 -11.21
N ARG A 321 -12.03 -17.69 -12.03
CA ARG A 321 -11.19 -18.90 -12.00
C ARG A 321 -10.45 -19.06 -10.66
N ALA A 322 -9.93 -17.97 -10.09
CA ALA A 322 -9.25 -18.00 -8.80
C ALA A 322 -10.22 -18.38 -7.67
N ALA A 323 -11.44 -17.84 -7.69
CA ALA A 323 -12.49 -18.18 -6.73
C ALA A 323 -13.00 -19.62 -6.88
N GLY A 324 -12.93 -20.21 -8.09
CA GLY A 324 -13.41 -21.57 -8.34
C GLY A 324 -14.87 -21.76 -7.93
N ASP A 325 -15.18 -22.85 -7.22
CA ASP A 325 -16.53 -23.16 -6.75
C ASP A 325 -17.05 -22.12 -5.72
N GLU A 326 -16.15 -21.44 -5.01
CA GLU A 326 -16.48 -20.38 -4.05
C GLU A 326 -16.97 -19.08 -4.72
N ALA A 327 -16.87 -18.96 -6.05
CA ALA A 327 -17.44 -17.85 -6.80
C ALA A 327 -18.97 -17.80 -6.74
N GLN A 328 -19.61 -18.94 -6.40
CA GLN A 328 -21.06 -19.03 -6.32
C GLN A 328 -21.63 -18.16 -5.18
N GLY A 329 -22.47 -17.21 -5.58
CA GLY A 329 -23.09 -16.25 -4.66
C GLY A 329 -22.18 -15.10 -4.22
N CYS A 330 -20.98 -14.96 -4.82
CA CYS A 330 -20.13 -13.81 -4.60
C CYS A 330 -20.71 -12.52 -5.18
N VAL A 331 -20.34 -11.41 -4.57
CA VAL A 331 -20.40 -10.10 -5.22
C VAL A 331 -19.11 -9.86 -6.01
N MET A 332 -19.17 -8.98 -7.01
CA MET A 332 -18.00 -8.58 -7.81
C MET A 332 -17.83 -7.06 -7.77
N ALA A 333 -16.61 -6.57 -7.58
CA ALA A 333 -16.24 -5.17 -7.77
C ALA A 333 -15.29 -5.03 -8.97
N SER A 334 -15.42 -3.90 -9.69
CA SER A 334 -14.57 -3.51 -10.81
C SER A 334 -14.07 -2.08 -10.62
N ASP A 335 -12.78 -1.87 -10.68
CA ASP A 335 -12.10 -0.57 -10.47
C ASP A 335 -12.53 0.52 -11.46
N ALA A 336 -13.14 0.15 -12.60
CA ALA A 336 -13.71 1.06 -13.60
C ALA A 336 -14.95 0.45 -14.29
N PHE A 337 -15.61 1.23 -15.15
CA PHE A 337 -16.81 0.79 -15.88
C PHE A 337 -16.54 -0.34 -16.86
N PHE A 338 -17.59 -1.11 -17.16
CA PHE A 338 -17.57 -2.08 -18.25
C PHE A 338 -17.95 -1.41 -19.58
N PRO A 339 -17.07 -1.48 -20.60
CA PRO A 339 -17.37 -0.91 -21.92
C PRO A 339 -18.36 -1.76 -22.74
N PHE A 340 -18.54 -3.04 -22.36
CA PHE A 340 -19.38 -4.04 -23.04
C PHE A 340 -19.99 -5.02 -22.05
N PRO A 341 -21.10 -5.72 -22.39
CA PRO A 341 -21.74 -6.71 -21.52
C PRO A 341 -20.94 -7.98 -21.23
N ASP A 342 -19.92 -8.30 -22.02
CA ASP A 342 -19.13 -9.55 -21.92
C ASP A 342 -18.52 -9.78 -20.54
N GLY A 343 -18.07 -8.71 -19.86
CA GLY A 343 -17.58 -8.78 -18.49
C GLY A 343 -18.68 -9.20 -17.50
N ILE A 344 -19.90 -8.69 -17.69
CA ILE A 344 -21.07 -9.02 -16.86
C ILE A 344 -21.52 -10.46 -17.07
N GLU A 345 -21.53 -10.90 -18.34
CA GLU A 345 -21.84 -12.30 -18.69
C GLU A 345 -20.83 -13.28 -18.07
N ASN A 346 -19.56 -12.95 -18.14
CA ASN A 346 -18.49 -13.75 -17.53
C ASN A 346 -18.62 -13.80 -16.00
N ALA A 347 -18.98 -12.68 -15.35
CA ALA A 347 -19.23 -12.64 -13.91
C ALA A 347 -20.41 -13.55 -13.50
N ALA A 348 -21.53 -13.47 -14.25
CA ALA A 348 -22.68 -14.32 -14.01
C ALA A 348 -22.36 -15.81 -14.21
N LYS A 349 -21.63 -16.16 -15.27
CA LYS A 349 -21.17 -17.54 -15.54
C LYS A 349 -20.27 -18.09 -14.43
N ALA A 350 -19.45 -17.21 -13.84
CA ALA A 350 -18.61 -17.58 -12.68
C ALA A 350 -19.42 -17.78 -11.40
N GLY A 351 -20.62 -17.18 -11.28
CA GLY A 351 -21.50 -17.32 -10.13
C GLY A 351 -21.72 -16.02 -9.33
N ALA A 352 -21.24 -14.87 -9.83
CA ALA A 352 -21.53 -13.58 -9.19
C ALA A 352 -23.04 -13.28 -9.21
N VAL A 353 -23.52 -12.67 -8.12
CA VAL A 353 -24.95 -12.32 -7.94
C VAL A 353 -25.17 -10.81 -7.85
N ALA A 354 -24.12 -10.04 -7.59
CA ALA A 354 -24.18 -8.59 -7.50
C ALA A 354 -22.88 -7.96 -7.99
N ILE A 355 -22.94 -6.74 -8.52
CA ILE A 355 -21.80 -6.05 -9.13
C ILE A 355 -21.76 -4.59 -8.67
N ALA A 356 -20.59 -4.14 -8.21
CA ALA A 356 -20.26 -2.73 -7.97
C ALA A 356 -19.27 -2.24 -9.04
N GLN A 357 -19.58 -1.14 -9.70
CA GLN A 357 -18.73 -0.49 -10.69
C GLN A 357 -19.05 1.02 -10.77
N PRO A 358 -18.13 1.87 -11.31
CA PRO A 358 -18.36 3.32 -11.33
C PRO A 358 -19.52 3.77 -12.24
N GLY A 359 -19.79 3.07 -13.34
CA GLY A 359 -20.61 3.59 -14.45
C GLY A 359 -19.86 4.69 -15.24
N GLY A 360 -20.58 5.38 -16.14
CA GLY A 360 -20.03 6.48 -16.93
C GLY A 360 -19.60 6.06 -18.36
N SER A 361 -19.91 4.84 -18.78
CA SER A 361 -19.74 4.40 -20.17
C SER A 361 -20.90 4.89 -21.04
N VAL A 362 -20.63 5.21 -22.31
CA VAL A 362 -21.69 5.45 -23.31
C VAL A 362 -22.59 4.23 -23.53
N LYS A 363 -22.15 3.05 -23.08
CA LYS A 363 -22.85 1.77 -23.17
C LYS A 363 -23.43 1.28 -21.83
N ASP A 364 -23.53 2.14 -20.83
CA ASP A 364 -24.07 1.77 -19.53
C ASP A 364 -25.45 1.10 -19.64
N GLN A 365 -26.32 1.56 -20.53
CA GLN A 365 -27.63 0.97 -20.71
C GLN A 365 -27.56 -0.48 -21.23
N GLU A 366 -26.67 -0.80 -22.19
CA GLU A 366 -26.45 -2.17 -22.67
C GLU A 366 -25.97 -3.09 -21.54
N VAL A 367 -25.08 -2.58 -20.67
CA VAL A 367 -24.52 -3.31 -19.51
C VAL A 367 -25.59 -3.54 -18.44
N ILE A 368 -26.44 -2.53 -18.15
CA ILE A 368 -27.57 -2.63 -17.21
C ILE A 368 -28.61 -3.64 -17.73
N ASP A 369 -28.94 -3.61 -19.01
CA ASP A 369 -29.91 -4.54 -19.62
C ASP A 369 -29.42 -5.97 -19.51
N ALA A 370 -28.13 -6.23 -19.82
CA ALA A 370 -27.52 -7.55 -19.65
C ALA A 370 -27.56 -8.01 -18.17
N ALA A 371 -27.26 -7.14 -17.21
CA ALA A 371 -27.35 -7.46 -15.78
C ALA A 371 -28.79 -7.81 -15.38
N ASN A 372 -29.79 -7.10 -15.88
CA ASN A 372 -31.21 -7.38 -15.64
C ASN A 372 -31.65 -8.73 -16.24
N GLU A 373 -31.21 -9.04 -17.48
CA GLU A 373 -31.52 -10.32 -18.14
C GLU A 373 -30.91 -11.51 -17.39
N LEU A 374 -29.71 -11.32 -16.85
CA LEU A 374 -28.98 -12.33 -16.06
C LEU A 374 -29.46 -12.40 -14.58
N GLY A 375 -30.41 -11.54 -14.18
CA GLY A 375 -30.94 -11.50 -12.82
C GLY A 375 -29.94 -11.04 -11.76
N LEU A 376 -28.92 -10.26 -12.17
CA LEU A 376 -27.91 -9.68 -11.28
C LEU A 376 -28.42 -8.40 -10.61
N VAL A 377 -27.84 -8.07 -9.47
CA VAL A 377 -27.88 -6.73 -8.87
C VAL A 377 -26.70 -5.94 -9.41
N MET A 378 -26.89 -4.65 -9.73
CA MET A 378 -25.79 -3.76 -10.10
C MET A 378 -25.95 -2.39 -9.45
N LEU A 379 -24.85 -1.90 -8.88
CA LEU A 379 -24.74 -0.58 -8.30
C LEU A 379 -23.63 0.21 -9.01
N PHE A 380 -23.91 1.50 -9.23
CA PHE A 380 -22.91 2.45 -9.70
C PHE A 380 -22.37 3.26 -8.53
N THR A 381 -21.05 3.19 -8.32
CA THR A 381 -20.33 3.90 -7.25
C THR A 381 -20.10 5.38 -7.61
N GLY A 382 -20.00 5.70 -8.90
CA GLY A 382 -19.72 7.05 -9.40
C GLY A 382 -18.25 7.45 -9.36
N THR A 383 -17.42 6.71 -8.66
CA THR A 383 -15.97 6.96 -8.52
C THR A 383 -15.17 5.81 -9.13
N ARG A 384 -14.06 6.12 -9.77
CA ARG A 384 -13.11 5.14 -10.35
C ARG A 384 -11.84 5.08 -9.52
N HIS A 385 -11.30 3.88 -9.30
CA HIS A 385 -10.07 3.65 -8.53
C HIS A 385 -9.02 2.91 -9.35
N PHE A 386 -8.41 3.57 -10.32
CA PHE A 386 -7.26 2.98 -11.01
C PHE A 386 -6.01 2.99 -10.15
N TYR A 387 -5.34 1.84 -10.08
CA TYR A 387 -4.07 1.65 -9.42
C TYR A 387 -3.07 0.97 -10.37
N HIS A 388 -1.98 1.67 -10.72
CA HIS A 388 -0.95 1.20 -11.65
C HIS A 388 0.42 1.09 -11.00
#